data_686183fe1555895ff18ef6a8b4f4d9bb
#
_entry.id   686183fe1555895ff18ef6a8b4f4d9bb
#
_cell.length_a   1.000
_cell.length_b   1.000
_cell.length_c   1.000
_cell.angle_alpha   90.00
_cell.angle_beta   90.00
_cell.angle_gamma   90.00
#
_symmetry.space_group_name_H-M   'P 1'
#
loop_
_entity.id
_entity.type
_entity.pdbx_description
1 polymer ?
#
loop_
_entity_poly.entity_id
_entity_poly.type
_entity_poly.pdbx_seq_one_letter_code
_entity_poly.pdbx_strand_id
1 'polypeptide(L)'
;MDYEIISERQEKVLRYLEEHGIPFTTYNHPEGKTIEEAKRWWKDDGSVHCKNIFMRNHKGNQHYLICFPCDDDLAIHDIEHWLKEELMAQGLNSPGKLSFASPERMMKYLGLEPGSVSPFGLINDTEHHVILFLDSRLKDAESLSFHPNDCRGTVVIGQAAFQQYLAAVGNKVCYLMGSGMRSMFASKP
;
A
#
# COMPACT_ATOMS: atom_id res chain seq x y z
N MET A 1 8.94 -23.93 -4.42
CA MET A 1 8.49 -22.81 -5.27
C MET A 1 9.69 -22.29 -6.03
N ASP A 2 9.58 -22.10 -7.35
CA ASP A 2 10.71 -21.75 -8.21
C ASP A 2 10.78 -20.23 -8.42
N TYR A 3 11.21 -19.51 -7.38
CA TYR A 3 11.56 -18.10 -7.50
C TYR A 3 12.91 -17.84 -6.82
N GLU A 4 13.68 -16.92 -7.42
CA GLU A 4 14.96 -16.49 -6.89
C GLU A 4 14.76 -15.38 -5.85
N ILE A 5 15.39 -15.49 -4.71
CA ILE A 5 15.43 -14.46 -3.66
C ILE A 5 16.54 -13.45 -4.02
N ILE A 6 16.20 -12.19 -4.10
CA ILE A 6 17.14 -11.10 -4.47
C ILE A 6 17.52 -10.19 -3.29
N SER A 7 16.81 -10.27 -2.15
CA SER A 7 17.14 -9.54 -0.94
C SER A 7 16.47 -10.15 0.29
N GLU A 8 17.03 -9.88 1.47
CA GLU A 8 16.44 -10.28 2.75
C GLU A 8 15.05 -9.69 2.97
N ARG A 9 14.79 -8.47 2.47
CA ARG A 9 13.48 -7.82 2.58
C ARG A 9 12.43 -8.55 1.76
N GLN A 10 12.77 -8.95 0.54
CA GLN A 10 11.90 -9.77 -0.30
C GLN A 10 11.66 -11.13 0.35
N GLU A 11 12.73 -11.81 0.78
CA GLU A 11 12.63 -13.13 1.42
C GLU A 11 11.68 -13.10 2.61
N LYS A 12 11.78 -12.08 3.46
CA LYS A 12 10.91 -11.91 4.63
C LYS A 12 9.43 -11.84 4.25
N VAL A 13 9.09 -11.11 3.17
CA VAL A 13 7.72 -11.02 2.68
C VAL A 13 7.23 -12.36 2.16
N LEU A 14 8.01 -13.00 1.29
CA LEU A 14 7.59 -14.26 0.65
C LEU A 14 7.43 -15.37 1.68
N ARG A 15 8.36 -15.47 2.65
CA ARG A 15 8.22 -16.40 3.79
C ARG A 15 6.98 -16.13 4.63
N TYR A 16 6.73 -14.85 4.94
CA TYR A 16 5.54 -14.49 5.71
C TYR A 16 4.25 -14.97 5.03
N LEU A 17 4.13 -14.76 3.72
CA LEU A 17 2.99 -15.21 2.94
C LEU A 17 2.86 -16.73 2.94
N GLU A 18 3.98 -17.46 2.76
CA GLU A 18 4.01 -18.93 2.80
C GLU A 18 3.62 -19.50 4.17
N GLU A 19 4.21 -18.97 5.24
CA GLU A 19 3.95 -19.43 6.62
C GLU A 19 2.49 -19.23 7.05
N HIS A 20 1.81 -18.22 6.46
CA HIS A 20 0.39 -17.97 6.70
C HIS A 20 -0.53 -18.64 5.67
N GLY A 21 0.02 -19.44 4.76
CA GLY A 21 -0.77 -20.14 3.74
C GLY A 21 -1.48 -19.19 2.75
N ILE A 22 -0.91 -17.99 2.53
CA ILE A 22 -1.47 -16.96 1.66
C ILE A 22 -0.94 -17.18 0.25
N PRO A 23 -1.80 -17.53 -0.73
CA PRO A 23 -1.35 -17.78 -2.10
C PRO A 23 -0.95 -16.49 -2.82
N PHE A 24 0.15 -16.56 -3.56
CA PHE A 24 0.68 -15.48 -4.38
C PHE A 24 1.46 -16.03 -5.57
N THR A 25 1.75 -15.17 -6.53
CA THR A 25 2.79 -15.36 -7.52
C THR A 25 3.80 -14.22 -7.43
N THR A 26 5.04 -14.46 -7.85
CA THR A 26 6.08 -13.43 -7.82
C THR A 26 6.99 -13.53 -9.02
N TYR A 27 7.59 -12.42 -9.40
CA TYR A 27 8.65 -12.35 -10.39
C TYR A 27 9.61 -11.21 -10.09
N ASN A 28 10.88 -11.42 -10.45
CA ASN A 28 11.93 -10.41 -10.33
C ASN A 28 12.10 -9.65 -11.65
N HIS A 29 12.57 -8.42 -11.54
CA HIS A 29 12.83 -7.53 -12.67
C HIS A 29 13.92 -6.51 -12.28
N PRO A 30 14.51 -5.79 -13.24
CA PRO A 30 15.41 -4.68 -12.95
C PRO A 30 14.77 -3.63 -12.04
N GLU A 31 15.59 -2.87 -11.35
CA GLU A 31 15.14 -1.84 -10.42
C GLU A 31 14.16 -0.85 -11.08
N GLY A 32 13.03 -0.60 -10.41
CA GLY A 32 12.03 0.36 -10.80
C GLY A 32 11.58 1.18 -9.59
N LYS A 33 12.27 2.29 -9.32
CA LYS A 33 11.97 3.18 -8.18
C LYS A 33 10.81 4.14 -8.44
N THR A 34 10.54 4.41 -9.70
CA THR A 34 9.40 5.22 -10.13
C THR A 34 8.38 4.36 -10.86
N ILE A 35 7.15 4.85 -10.96
CA ILE A 35 6.09 4.14 -11.70
C ILE A 35 6.45 3.99 -13.18
N GLU A 36 7.04 5.02 -13.79
CA GLU A 36 7.46 5.03 -15.19
C GLU A 36 8.53 3.97 -15.46
N GLU A 37 9.46 3.77 -14.52
CA GLU A 37 10.46 2.71 -14.61
C GLU A 37 9.81 1.34 -14.39
N ALA A 38 8.99 1.19 -13.37
CA ALA A 38 8.32 -0.07 -13.02
C ALA A 38 7.40 -0.56 -14.14
N LYS A 39 6.65 0.33 -14.81
CA LYS A 39 5.77 0.01 -15.95
C LYS A 39 6.46 -0.74 -17.08
N ARG A 40 7.77 -0.60 -17.23
CA ARG A 40 8.55 -1.32 -18.28
C ARG A 40 8.67 -2.82 -17.99
N TRP A 41 8.47 -3.22 -16.75
CA TRP A 41 8.71 -4.57 -16.26
C TRP A 41 7.43 -5.28 -15.81
N TRP A 42 6.33 -4.54 -15.70
CA TRP A 42 5.06 -5.13 -15.33
C TRP A 42 4.55 -6.11 -16.38
N LYS A 43 3.99 -7.19 -15.90
CA LYS A 43 3.34 -8.19 -16.74
C LYS A 43 1.88 -7.78 -16.94
N ASP A 44 1.37 -8.05 -18.15
CA ASP A 44 -0.07 -7.94 -18.45
C ASP A 44 -0.78 -9.22 -17.96
N ASP A 45 -0.96 -9.32 -16.65
CA ASP A 45 -1.54 -10.45 -15.95
C ASP A 45 -2.93 -10.15 -15.36
N GLY A 46 -3.49 -8.99 -15.72
CA GLY A 46 -4.79 -8.53 -15.26
C GLY A 46 -4.79 -7.98 -13.83
N SER A 47 -3.65 -7.97 -13.14
CA SER A 47 -3.57 -7.41 -11.79
C SER A 47 -3.59 -5.87 -11.80
N VAL A 48 -4.19 -5.29 -10.77
CA VAL A 48 -4.14 -3.84 -10.56
C VAL A 48 -2.81 -3.49 -9.88
N HIS A 49 -1.95 -2.79 -10.63
CA HIS A 49 -0.72 -2.25 -10.08
C HIS A 49 -1.00 -1.05 -9.19
N CYS A 50 -0.42 -1.03 -7.99
CA CYS A 50 -0.71 -0.03 -6.98
C CYS A 50 0.46 0.94 -6.78
N LYS A 51 0.12 2.21 -6.55
CA LYS A 51 1.00 3.23 -6.02
C LYS A 51 0.82 3.28 -4.51
N ASN A 52 1.94 3.34 -3.80
CA ASN A 52 1.96 3.33 -2.35
C ASN A 52 2.72 4.55 -1.83
N ILE A 53 2.12 5.29 -0.92
CA ILE A 53 2.75 6.45 -0.29
C ILE A 53 2.70 6.32 1.22
N PHE A 54 3.78 6.74 1.89
CA PHE A 54 3.88 6.73 3.33
C PHE A 54 3.94 8.14 3.89
N MET A 55 2.95 8.48 4.70
CA MET A 55 2.72 9.82 5.20
C MET A 55 2.65 9.85 6.73
N ARG A 56 2.79 11.05 7.29
CA ARG A 56 2.61 11.32 8.71
C ARG A 56 1.62 12.46 8.92
N ASN A 57 0.98 12.49 10.09
CA ASN A 57 0.19 13.63 10.53
C ASN A 57 1.08 14.84 10.87
N HIS A 58 0.45 16.00 11.10
CA HIS A 58 1.15 17.24 11.44
C HIS A 58 2.08 17.08 12.66
N LYS A 59 1.64 16.40 13.70
CA LYS A 59 2.42 16.19 14.94
C LYS A 59 3.55 15.15 14.76
N GLY A 60 3.53 14.36 13.71
CA GLY A 60 4.52 13.31 13.44
C GLY A 60 4.43 12.10 14.37
N ASN A 61 3.33 11.92 15.07
CA ASN A 61 3.08 10.81 16.00
C ASN A 61 2.10 9.76 15.48
N GLN A 62 1.56 9.92 14.29
CA GLN A 62 0.73 8.94 13.59
C GLN A 62 1.17 8.84 12.14
N HIS A 63 1.21 7.61 11.61
CA HIS A 63 1.65 7.34 10.24
C HIS A 63 0.55 6.61 9.46
N TYR A 64 0.54 6.88 8.16
CA TYR A 64 -0.46 6.37 7.23
C TYR A 64 0.24 5.79 6.01
N LEU A 65 -0.09 4.57 5.67
CA LEU A 65 0.27 3.95 4.41
C LEU A 65 -0.96 3.98 3.50
N ILE A 66 -0.84 4.57 2.33
CA ILE A 66 -1.96 4.81 1.42
C ILE A 66 -1.67 4.12 0.10
N CYS A 67 -2.58 3.22 -0.31
CA CYS A 67 -2.46 2.45 -1.55
C CYS A 67 -3.64 2.77 -2.47
N PHE A 68 -3.34 3.04 -3.74
CA PHE A 68 -4.32 3.35 -4.77
C PHE A 68 -3.83 2.86 -6.14
N PRO A 69 -4.72 2.72 -7.15
CA PRO A 69 -4.31 2.34 -8.50
C PRO A 69 -3.24 3.28 -9.05
N CYS A 70 -2.22 2.72 -9.69
CA CYS A 70 -1.02 3.47 -10.12
C CYS A 70 -1.29 4.53 -11.19
N ASP A 71 -2.38 4.39 -11.94
CA ASP A 71 -2.75 5.32 -13.02
C ASP A 71 -3.46 6.59 -12.53
N ASP A 72 -3.68 6.68 -11.22
CA ASP A 72 -4.31 7.85 -10.62
C ASP A 72 -3.29 8.96 -10.33
N ASP A 73 -3.65 10.16 -10.75
CA ASP A 73 -2.93 11.38 -10.41
C ASP A 73 -3.63 12.05 -9.22
N LEU A 74 -3.30 11.59 -8.00
CA LEU A 74 -3.90 12.09 -6.77
C LEU A 74 -3.08 13.24 -6.22
N ALA A 75 -3.71 14.42 -6.07
CA ALA A 75 -3.10 15.53 -5.35
C ALA A 75 -3.07 15.24 -3.83
N ILE A 76 -1.97 15.63 -3.17
CA ILE A 76 -1.82 15.46 -1.70
C ILE A 76 -2.98 16.10 -0.95
N HIS A 77 -3.47 17.24 -1.42
CA HIS A 77 -4.61 17.94 -0.82
C HIS A 77 -5.89 17.09 -0.81
N ASP A 78 -6.16 16.36 -1.88
CA ASP A 78 -7.33 15.48 -1.95
C ASP A 78 -7.19 14.31 -0.99
N ILE A 79 -5.99 13.74 -0.89
CA ILE A 79 -5.67 12.68 0.07
C ILE A 79 -5.87 13.19 1.51
N GLU A 80 -5.38 14.38 1.85
CA GLU A 80 -5.61 15.00 3.18
C GLU A 80 -7.09 15.10 3.52
N HIS A 81 -7.89 15.57 2.57
CA HIS A 81 -9.32 15.73 2.75
C HIS A 81 -10.02 14.40 3.00
N TRP A 82 -9.76 13.40 2.17
CA TRP A 82 -10.37 12.07 2.27
C TRP A 82 -9.95 11.33 3.55
N LEU A 83 -8.68 11.39 3.91
CA LEU A 83 -8.19 10.80 5.17
C LEU A 83 -8.87 11.45 6.37
N LYS A 84 -8.99 12.76 6.36
CA LYS A 84 -9.65 13.50 7.44
C LYS A 84 -11.11 13.06 7.61
N GLU A 85 -11.86 13.02 6.52
CA GLU A 85 -13.26 12.59 6.54
C GLU A 85 -13.39 11.16 7.05
N GLU A 86 -12.58 10.23 6.55
CA GLU A 86 -12.65 8.82 6.93
C GLU A 86 -12.26 8.62 8.41
N LEU A 87 -11.18 9.25 8.88
CA LEU A 87 -10.77 9.17 10.28
C LEU A 87 -11.83 9.73 11.22
N MET A 88 -12.42 10.88 10.86
CA MET A 88 -13.48 11.48 11.67
C MET A 88 -14.76 10.63 11.67
N ALA A 89 -15.13 10.02 10.55
CA ALA A 89 -16.26 9.10 10.46
C ALA A 89 -16.09 7.87 11.37
N GLN A 90 -14.84 7.47 11.61
CA GLN A 90 -14.50 6.38 12.53
C GLN A 90 -14.26 6.83 13.99
N GLY A 91 -14.54 8.09 14.32
CA GLY A 91 -14.33 8.65 15.66
C GLY A 91 -12.86 8.87 16.02
N LEU A 92 -11.97 8.90 15.03
CA LEU A 92 -10.55 9.17 15.24
C LEU A 92 -10.23 10.66 15.04
N ASN A 93 -9.07 11.08 15.56
CA ASN A 93 -8.63 12.47 15.44
C ASN A 93 -8.28 12.84 14.01
N SER A 94 -8.58 14.08 13.63
CA SER A 94 -8.12 14.66 12.37
C SER A 94 -6.59 14.61 12.28
N PRO A 95 -6.02 14.23 11.11
CA PRO A 95 -4.57 14.16 10.93
C PRO A 95 -3.89 15.53 10.89
N GLY A 96 -4.68 16.61 10.72
CA GLY A 96 -4.16 17.92 10.38
C GLY A 96 -3.50 17.89 8.99
N LYS A 97 -2.50 18.73 8.78
CA LYS A 97 -1.72 18.72 7.54
C LYS A 97 -0.89 17.45 7.43
N LEU A 98 -0.98 16.77 6.30
CA LEU A 98 -0.16 15.61 5.98
C LEU A 98 1.19 16.02 5.39
N SER A 99 2.20 15.20 5.62
CA SER A 99 3.52 15.31 4.98
C SER A 99 4.04 13.92 4.68
N PHE A 100 4.86 13.78 3.65
CA PHE A 100 5.58 12.54 3.42
C PHE A 100 6.41 12.18 4.66
N ALA A 101 6.42 10.91 5.02
CA ALA A 101 7.31 10.41 6.06
C ALA A 101 8.76 10.44 5.55
N SER A 102 9.71 10.78 6.44
CA SER A 102 11.13 10.76 6.09
C SER A 102 11.64 9.32 5.91
N PRO A 103 12.79 9.13 5.24
CA PRO A 103 13.42 7.81 5.12
C PRO A 103 13.64 7.11 6.46
N GLU A 104 14.02 7.85 7.51
CA GLU A 104 14.23 7.29 8.86
C GLU A 104 12.92 6.78 9.46
N ARG A 105 11.80 7.48 9.21
CA ARG A 105 10.47 7.03 9.66
C ARG A 105 10.00 5.82 8.86
N MET A 106 10.26 5.80 7.57
CA MET A 106 9.94 4.68 6.68
C MET A 106 10.70 3.42 7.13
N MET A 107 11.99 3.57 7.41
CA MET A 107 12.81 2.48 7.96
C MET A 107 12.32 2.03 9.34
N LYS A 108 11.99 2.98 10.22
CA LYS A 108 11.53 2.66 11.59
C LYS A 108 10.24 1.86 11.62
N TYR A 109 9.23 2.24 10.83
CA TYR A 109 7.88 1.66 10.93
C TYR A 109 7.62 0.55 9.91
N LEU A 110 8.22 0.64 8.74
CA LEU A 110 7.99 -0.32 7.66
C LEU A 110 9.22 -1.17 7.32
N GLY A 111 10.41 -0.79 7.82
CA GLY A 111 11.66 -1.46 7.44
C GLY A 111 12.04 -1.25 5.97
N LEU A 112 11.59 -0.13 5.37
CA LEU A 112 11.70 0.13 3.93
C LEU A 112 12.53 1.37 3.62
N GLU A 113 13.05 1.39 2.40
CA GLU A 113 13.70 2.55 1.79
C GLU A 113 12.77 3.25 0.78
N PRO A 114 13.03 4.53 0.46
CA PRO A 114 12.33 5.22 -0.61
C PRO A 114 12.39 4.43 -1.94
N GLY A 115 11.24 4.38 -2.64
CA GLY A 115 11.08 3.60 -3.86
C GLY A 115 10.60 2.15 -3.66
N SER A 116 10.61 1.63 -2.40
CA SER A 116 10.18 0.27 -2.09
C SER A 116 8.94 0.21 -1.20
N VAL A 117 8.22 1.31 -1.05
CA VAL A 117 7.02 1.39 -0.19
C VAL A 117 5.95 0.42 -0.68
N SER A 118 5.47 -0.40 0.24
CA SER A 118 4.52 -1.48 -0.04
C SER A 118 3.68 -1.78 1.19
N PRO A 119 2.43 -2.25 1.05
CA PRO A 119 1.65 -2.77 2.17
C PRO A 119 2.34 -3.95 2.87
N PHE A 120 3.18 -4.71 2.18
CA PHE A 120 3.98 -5.77 2.81
C PHE A 120 4.99 -5.26 3.84
N GLY A 121 5.27 -3.95 3.89
CA GLY A 121 6.05 -3.33 4.98
C GLY A 121 5.39 -3.47 6.35
N LEU A 122 4.07 -3.67 6.42
CA LEU A 122 3.33 -3.82 7.67
C LEU A 122 3.74 -5.04 8.49
N ILE A 123 4.36 -6.06 7.88
CA ILE A 123 4.95 -7.19 8.62
C ILE A 123 6.05 -6.76 9.61
N ASN A 124 6.57 -5.54 9.47
CA ASN A 124 7.57 -4.95 10.36
C ASN A 124 6.96 -4.06 11.45
N ASP A 125 5.68 -3.68 11.31
CA ASP A 125 4.96 -2.81 12.25
C ASP A 125 4.22 -3.64 13.31
N THR A 126 4.97 -4.34 14.14
CA THR A 126 4.44 -5.27 15.16
C THR A 126 3.60 -4.58 16.25
N GLU A 127 3.68 -3.27 16.37
CA GLU A 127 2.88 -2.47 17.29
C GLU A 127 1.56 -1.95 16.65
N HIS A 128 1.31 -2.28 15.38
CA HIS A 128 0.15 -1.83 14.60
C HIS A 128 -0.02 -0.29 14.63
N HIS A 129 1.10 0.41 14.60
CA HIS A 129 1.16 1.88 14.66
C HIS A 129 0.64 2.53 13.37
N VAL A 130 0.91 1.90 12.22
CA VAL A 130 0.55 2.42 10.91
C VAL A 130 -0.91 2.09 10.59
N ILE A 131 -1.68 3.09 10.18
CA ILE A 131 -3.02 2.88 9.62
C ILE A 131 -2.88 2.74 8.11
N LEU A 132 -3.40 1.63 7.57
CA LEU A 132 -3.45 1.39 6.13
C LEU A 132 -4.73 1.99 5.55
N PHE A 133 -4.59 2.83 4.54
CA PHE A 133 -5.67 3.32 3.71
C PHE A 133 -5.62 2.68 2.33
N LEU A 134 -6.70 2.10 1.90
CA LEU A 134 -6.86 1.50 0.59
C LEU A 134 -7.92 2.27 -0.19
N ASP A 135 -7.64 2.59 -1.44
CA ASP A 135 -8.68 3.06 -2.35
C ASP A 135 -9.78 2.00 -2.46
N SER A 136 -11.04 2.41 -2.35
CA SER A 136 -12.17 1.49 -2.36
C SER A 136 -12.28 0.66 -3.65
N ARG A 137 -11.77 1.16 -4.77
CA ARG A 137 -11.72 0.43 -6.05
C ARG A 137 -10.82 -0.80 -6.01
N LEU A 138 -9.85 -0.84 -5.09
CA LEU A 138 -9.01 -2.02 -4.90
C LEU A 138 -9.77 -3.21 -4.33
N LYS A 139 -10.99 -3.00 -3.77
CA LYS A 139 -11.84 -4.10 -3.30
C LYS A 139 -12.41 -4.96 -4.44
N ASP A 140 -12.63 -4.32 -5.59
CA ASP A 140 -13.28 -4.96 -6.74
C ASP A 140 -12.26 -5.59 -7.70
N ALA A 141 -10.96 -5.40 -7.45
CA ALA A 141 -9.89 -5.99 -8.24
C ALA A 141 -9.81 -7.51 -7.97
N GLU A 142 -9.71 -8.32 -9.03
CA GLU A 142 -9.48 -9.77 -8.88
C GLU A 142 -8.13 -10.08 -8.25
N SER A 143 -7.11 -9.27 -8.62
CA SER A 143 -5.75 -9.37 -8.08
C SER A 143 -5.07 -8.01 -8.03
N LEU A 144 -4.12 -7.89 -7.11
CA LEU A 144 -3.34 -6.69 -6.85
C LEU A 144 -1.85 -6.98 -7.00
N SER A 145 -1.09 -5.98 -7.42
CA SER A 145 0.37 -6.09 -7.54
C SER A 145 1.08 -5.06 -6.67
N PHE A 146 2.05 -5.55 -5.90
CA PHE A 146 2.87 -4.74 -5.01
C PHE A 146 4.34 -5.18 -5.04
N HIS A 147 5.24 -4.28 -4.67
CA HIS A 147 6.63 -4.66 -4.38
C HIS A 147 6.71 -5.56 -3.13
N PRO A 148 7.50 -6.63 -3.16
CA PRO A 148 7.79 -7.43 -1.97
C PRO A 148 8.87 -6.75 -1.11
N ASN A 149 8.64 -5.49 -0.70
CA ASN A 149 9.58 -4.65 0.05
C ASN A 149 10.92 -4.37 -0.67
N ASP A 150 10.97 -4.66 -1.96
CA ASP A 150 12.12 -4.43 -2.84
C ASP A 150 11.61 -4.05 -4.24
N CYS A 151 12.09 -2.92 -4.78
CA CYS A 151 11.65 -2.40 -6.08
C CYS A 151 12.18 -3.18 -7.30
N ARG A 152 12.85 -4.30 -7.08
CA ARG A 152 13.33 -5.24 -8.12
C ARG A 152 12.45 -6.48 -8.23
N GLY A 153 11.30 -6.50 -7.59
CA GLY A 153 10.35 -7.60 -7.67
C GLY A 153 8.91 -7.14 -7.59
N THR A 154 8.03 -8.01 -8.02
CA THR A 154 6.56 -7.85 -7.92
C THR A 154 5.95 -9.12 -7.35
N VAL A 155 5.05 -8.94 -6.39
CA VAL A 155 4.12 -9.97 -5.90
C VAL A 155 2.75 -9.65 -6.46
N VAL A 156 2.13 -10.64 -7.08
CA VAL A 156 0.72 -10.61 -7.49
C VAL A 156 -0.07 -11.46 -6.52
N ILE A 157 -1.09 -10.87 -5.92
CA ILE A 157 -1.90 -11.48 -4.87
C ILE A 157 -3.38 -11.32 -5.20
N GLY A 158 -4.13 -12.42 -5.19
CA GLY A 158 -5.58 -12.38 -5.40
C GLY A 158 -6.29 -11.67 -4.25
N GLN A 159 -7.47 -11.11 -4.52
CA GLN A 159 -8.21 -10.31 -3.54
C GLN A 159 -8.47 -11.05 -2.23
N ALA A 160 -8.92 -12.31 -2.28
CA ALA A 160 -9.16 -13.09 -1.08
C ALA A 160 -7.88 -13.34 -0.27
N ALA A 161 -6.76 -13.61 -0.94
CA ALA A 161 -5.46 -13.78 -0.32
C ALA A 161 -4.94 -12.47 0.29
N PHE A 162 -5.19 -11.33 -0.35
CA PHE A 162 -4.84 -10.03 0.20
C PHE A 162 -5.64 -9.72 1.47
N GLN A 163 -6.94 -10.08 1.52
CA GLN A 163 -7.72 -9.96 2.76
C GLN A 163 -7.19 -10.86 3.88
N GLN A 164 -6.73 -12.08 3.56
CA GLN A 164 -6.04 -12.95 4.54
C GLN A 164 -4.76 -12.29 5.06
N TYR A 165 -3.96 -11.68 4.16
CA TYR A 165 -2.77 -10.93 4.53
C TYR A 165 -3.10 -9.77 5.49
N LEU A 166 -4.11 -8.96 5.17
CA LEU A 166 -4.53 -7.84 6.00
C LEU A 166 -5.00 -8.28 7.40
N ALA A 167 -5.71 -9.40 7.47
CA ALA A 167 -6.11 -10.01 8.73
C ALA A 167 -4.91 -10.52 9.54
N ALA A 168 -3.91 -11.10 8.88
CA ALA A 168 -2.72 -11.65 9.53
C ALA A 168 -1.82 -10.56 10.11
N VAL A 169 -1.60 -9.44 9.40
CA VAL A 169 -0.77 -8.33 9.91
C VAL A 169 -1.49 -7.53 11.00
N GLY A 170 -2.82 -7.51 11.02
CA GLY A 170 -3.62 -6.95 12.11
C GLY A 170 -3.65 -5.41 12.23
N ASN A 171 -3.01 -4.68 11.34
CA ASN A 171 -3.06 -3.23 11.30
C ASN A 171 -4.48 -2.73 11.00
N LYS A 172 -4.82 -1.53 11.51
CA LYS A 172 -6.08 -0.89 11.15
C LYS A 172 -6.12 -0.58 9.66
N VAL A 173 -7.18 -1.04 9.00
CA VAL A 173 -7.45 -0.81 7.57
C VAL A 173 -8.68 0.08 7.41
N CYS A 174 -8.54 1.13 6.60
CA CYS A 174 -9.60 2.04 6.21
C CYS A 174 -9.71 2.09 4.69
N TYR A 175 -10.91 2.30 4.17
CA TYR A 175 -11.13 2.41 2.73
C TYR A 175 -11.51 3.83 2.35
N LEU A 176 -10.79 4.39 1.40
CA LEU A 176 -11.06 5.71 0.85
C LEU A 176 -11.95 5.60 -0.38
N MET A 177 -12.99 6.41 -0.45
CA MET A 177 -13.78 6.57 -1.67
C MET A 177 -12.93 7.34 -2.70
N GLY A 178 -12.54 6.69 -3.79
CA GLY A 178 -11.73 7.30 -4.84
C GLY A 178 -12.43 8.49 -5.53
N SER A 179 -11.64 9.34 -6.19
CA SER A 179 -12.09 10.57 -6.86
C SER A 179 -13.25 10.36 -7.86
N GLY A 180 -13.24 9.23 -8.57
CA GLY A 180 -14.27 8.89 -9.55
C GLY A 180 -15.66 8.66 -8.95
N MET A 181 -15.77 8.10 -7.74
CA MET A 181 -17.06 7.89 -7.09
C MET A 181 -17.60 9.16 -6.42
N ARG A 182 -16.75 10.06 -5.94
CA ARG A 182 -17.20 11.31 -5.31
C ARG A 182 -17.81 12.29 -6.30
N SER A 183 -17.33 12.32 -7.53
CA SER A 183 -17.92 13.14 -8.59
C SER A 183 -19.35 12.68 -8.95
N MET A 184 -19.65 11.39 -8.78
CA MET A 184 -21.03 10.87 -8.99
C MET A 184 -22.00 11.26 -7.87
N PHE A 185 -21.51 11.50 -6.65
CA PHE A 185 -22.35 11.88 -5.50
C PHE A 185 -22.34 13.38 -5.21
N ALA A 186 -21.38 14.14 -5.76
CA ALA A 186 -21.30 15.60 -5.61
C ALA A 186 -22.28 16.38 -6.49
N SER A 187 -22.99 15.71 -7.41
CA SER A 187 -24.00 16.33 -8.27
C SER A 187 -25.41 16.02 -7.78
N LYS A 188 -25.77 16.49 -6.59
CA LYS A 188 -27.17 16.75 -6.23
C LYS A 188 -27.25 18.06 -5.48
N PRO A 189 -28.07 19.02 -5.97
CA PRO A 189 -28.31 20.29 -5.34
C PRO A 189 -29.07 20.13 -4.01
#